data_794789311e788788b2a4b4d6a97c631a
#
_entry.id   794789311e788788b2a4b4d6a97c631a
#
_cell.length_a   1.000
_cell.length_b   1.000
_cell.length_c   1.000
_cell.angle_alpha   90.00
_cell.angle_beta   90.00
_cell.angle_gamma   90.00
#
_symmetry.space_group_name_H-M   'P 1'
#
loop_
_entity.id
_entity.type
_entity.pdbx_description
1 polymer ?
#
loop_
_entity_poly.entity_id
_entity_poly.type
_entity_poly.pdbx_seq_one_letter_code
_entity_poly.pdbx_strand_id
1 'polypeptide(L)'
;GLLVIARAAEGGMRDALSIADQCIAFCGNKVSARDIYGVLGGMDSSFLFTTADALINGDAALAVRSLDSVIEQGRDMGVFAADMAKHFRALLIAKLCGRSEDILSCTPDTMARYIEQASRCGETRLRSAVDALMDAVSGMRYLSLPRVRLESAFIRIASPDKAAEADA
;
A
#
# COMPACT_ATOMS: atom_id res chain seq x y z
N GLY A 1 -14.75 9.24 -2.98
CA GLY A 1 -14.62 9.04 -4.44
C GLY A 1 -13.67 10.04 -5.09
N LEU A 2 -13.94 11.35 -5.03
CA LEU A 2 -13.15 12.41 -5.68
C LEU A 2 -11.65 12.40 -5.30
N LEU A 3 -11.33 12.17 -4.04
CA LEU A 3 -9.93 12.13 -3.58
C LEU A 3 -9.14 10.98 -4.20
N VAL A 4 -9.79 9.84 -4.41
CA VAL A 4 -9.16 8.66 -5.03
C VAL A 4 -8.88 8.93 -6.51
N ILE A 5 -9.81 9.55 -7.21
CA ILE A 5 -9.64 9.95 -8.62
C ILE A 5 -8.51 10.97 -8.76
N ALA A 6 -8.46 11.97 -7.88
CA ALA A 6 -7.41 12.99 -7.89
C ALA A 6 -6.00 12.39 -7.65
N ARG A 7 -5.90 11.39 -6.77
CA ARG A 7 -4.64 10.67 -6.52
C ARG A 7 -4.21 9.81 -7.71
N ALA A 8 -5.15 9.12 -8.33
CA ALA A 8 -4.87 8.27 -9.49
C ALA A 8 -4.47 9.08 -10.74
N ALA A 9 -4.97 10.29 -10.85
CA ALA A 9 -4.67 11.21 -11.95
C ALA A 9 -3.32 11.94 -11.82
N GLU A 10 -2.58 11.73 -10.72
CA GLU A 10 -1.29 12.39 -10.44
C GLU A 10 -1.32 13.91 -10.65
N GLY A 11 -2.48 14.55 -10.41
CA GLY A 11 -2.71 15.98 -10.57
C GLY A 11 -3.11 16.43 -11.98
N GLY A 12 -3.25 15.53 -12.93
CA GLY A 12 -3.73 15.84 -14.29
C GLY A 12 -5.26 15.93 -14.37
N MET A 13 -5.81 17.11 -14.76
CA MET A 13 -7.27 17.32 -14.88
C MET A 13 -7.90 16.40 -15.94
N ARG A 14 -7.22 16.16 -17.07
CA ARG A 14 -7.72 15.28 -18.14
C ARG A 14 -7.77 13.82 -17.69
N ASP A 15 -6.76 13.38 -16.94
CA ASP A 15 -6.70 12.00 -16.41
C ASP A 15 -7.77 11.80 -15.33
N ALA A 16 -8.01 12.79 -14.48
CA ALA A 16 -9.06 12.76 -13.47
C ALA A 16 -10.46 12.65 -14.11
N LEU A 17 -10.74 13.39 -15.18
CA LEU A 17 -12.00 13.31 -15.92
C LEU A 17 -12.16 11.98 -16.63
N SER A 18 -11.12 11.46 -17.27
CA SER A 18 -11.14 10.17 -17.94
C SER A 18 -11.41 9.03 -16.96
N ILE A 19 -10.78 9.06 -15.78
CA ILE A 19 -11.01 8.08 -14.71
C ILE A 19 -12.46 8.21 -14.17
N ALA A 20 -12.94 9.42 -13.98
CA ALA A 20 -14.31 9.66 -13.53
C ALA A 20 -15.34 9.12 -14.53
N ASP A 21 -15.15 9.35 -15.82
CA ASP A 21 -16.03 8.85 -16.88
C ASP A 21 -16.04 7.32 -16.94
N GLN A 22 -14.87 6.67 -16.79
CA GLN A 22 -14.77 5.22 -16.71
C GLN A 22 -15.51 4.66 -15.48
N CYS A 23 -15.37 5.31 -14.32
CA CYS A 23 -16.06 4.90 -13.11
C CYS A 23 -17.58 5.04 -13.25
N ILE A 24 -18.08 6.12 -13.86
CA ILE A 24 -19.51 6.33 -14.08
C ILE A 24 -20.07 5.30 -15.08
N ALA A 25 -19.32 4.98 -16.13
CA ALA A 25 -19.72 3.98 -17.13
C ALA A 25 -19.82 2.56 -16.53
N PHE A 26 -18.93 2.22 -15.58
CA PHE A 26 -18.92 0.90 -14.96
C PHE A 26 -19.88 0.75 -13.78
N CYS A 27 -20.04 1.77 -12.96
CA CYS A 27 -20.71 1.70 -11.66
C CYS A 27 -22.02 2.51 -11.58
N GLY A 28 -22.36 3.27 -12.63
CA GLY A 28 -23.54 4.15 -12.64
C GLY A 28 -23.38 5.37 -11.71
N ASN A 29 -24.50 5.96 -11.30
CA ASN A 29 -24.51 7.25 -10.57
C ASN A 29 -24.06 7.19 -9.09
N LYS A 30 -23.80 6.00 -8.54
CA LYS A 30 -23.30 5.82 -7.17
C LYS A 30 -21.93 5.17 -7.19
N VAL A 31 -20.90 5.98 -7.36
CA VAL A 31 -19.53 5.52 -7.40
C VAL A 31 -18.93 5.58 -6.00
N SER A 32 -18.63 4.41 -5.42
CA SER A 32 -17.90 4.31 -4.16
C SER A 32 -16.38 4.40 -4.38
N ALA A 33 -15.61 4.68 -3.33
CA ALA A 33 -14.15 4.62 -3.42
C ALA A 33 -13.64 3.22 -3.83
N ARG A 34 -14.36 2.18 -3.41
CA ARG A 34 -14.07 0.78 -3.73
C ARG A 34 -14.23 0.48 -5.22
N ASP A 35 -15.28 1.04 -5.84
CA ASP A 35 -15.54 0.89 -7.28
C ASP A 35 -14.44 1.56 -8.11
N ILE A 36 -13.97 2.74 -7.67
CA ILE A 36 -12.87 3.47 -8.32
C ILE A 36 -11.58 2.65 -8.25
N TYR A 37 -11.25 2.09 -7.08
CA TYR A 37 -10.09 1.19 -6.95
C TYR A 37 -10.23 -0.06 -7.83
N GLY A 38 -11.44 -0.60 -7.96
CA GLY A 38 -11.74 -1.72 -8.87
C GLY A 38 -11.43 -1.38 -10.33
N VAL A 39 -11.83 -0.20 -10.79
CA VAL A 39 -11.59 0.28 -12.16
C VAL A 39 -10.10 0.57 -12.40
N LEU A 40 -9.40 1.13 -11.40
CA LEU A 40 -8.00 1.49 -11.49
C LEU A 40 -7.04 0.32 -11.25
N GLY A 41 -7.56 -0.86 -10.89
CA GLY A 41 -6.74 -2.02 -10.57
C GLY A 41 -6.03 -1.95 -9.21
N GLY A 42 -6.24 -0.88 -8.43
CA GLY A 42 -5.68 -0.72 -7.08
C GLY A 42 -6.37 -1.59 -6.03
N MET A 43 -5.71 -1.81 -4.90
CA MET A 43 -6.27 -2.56 -3.78
C MET A 43 -7.13 -1.65 -2.88
N ASP A 44 -8.16 -2.23 -2.27
CA ASP A 44 -8.91 -1.56 -1.21
C ASP A 44 -7.96 -1.21 -0.04
N SER A 45 -8.10 0.00 0.47
CA SER A 45 -7.27 0.48 1.58
C SER A 45 -7.35 -0.43 2.82
N SER A 46 -8.50 -1.02 3.09
CA SER A 46 -8.67 -1.98 4.20
C SER A 46 -7.78 -3.21 4.04
N PHE A 47 -7.62 -3.71 2.83
CA PHE A 47 -6.73 -4.83 2.53
C PHE A 47 -5.26 -4.47 2.75
N LEU A 48 -4.85 -3.26 2.37
CA LEU A 48 -3.49 -2.76 2.61
C LEU A 48 -3.20 -2.64 4.11
N PHE A 49 -4.14 -2.08 4.89
CA PHE A 49 -4.01 -2.01 6.34
C PHE A 49 -3.91 -3.38 7.00
N THR A 50 -4.75 -4.33 6.60
CA THR A 50 -4.73 -5.71 7.13
C THR A 50 -3.42 -6.43 6.81
N THR A 51 -2.93 -6.30 5.58
CA THR A 51 -1.64 -6.90 5.19
C THR A 51 -0.48 -6.25 5.94
N ALA A 52 -0.49 -4.93 6.11
CA ALA A 52 0.52 -4.23 6.88
C ALA A 52 0.50 -4.64 8.36
N ASP A 53 -0.68 -4.86 8.95
CA ASP A 53 -0.80 -5.40 10.31
C ASP A 53 -0.14 -6.76 10.46
N ALA A 54 -0.36 -7.67 9.51
CA ALA A 54 0.30 -8.97 9.51
C ALA A 54 1.84 -8.83 9.49
N LEU A 55 2.36 -7.95 8.63
CA LEU A 55 3.80 -7.68 8.53
C LEU A 55 4.36 -7.06 9.81
N ILE A 56 3.68 -6.08 10.41
CA ILE A 56 4.11 -5.41 11.65
C ILE A 56 4.08 -6.39 12.82
N ASN A 57 3.08 -7.26 12.89
CA ASN A 57 2.93 -8.25 13.94
C ASN A 57 3.87 -9.45 13.78
N GLY A 58 4.62 -9.55 12.68
CA GLY A 58 5.53 -10.66 12.41
C GLY A 58 4.84 -11.93 11.91
N ASP A 59 3.59 -11.84 11.48
CA ASP A 59 2.84 -12.95 10.89
C ASP A 59 3.16 -13.09 9.39
N ALA A 60 4.33 -13.64 9.11
CA ALA A 60 4.78 -13.88 7.74
C ALA A 60 3.83 -14.80 6.96
N ALA A 61 3.25 -15.79 7.62
CA ALA A 61 2.32 -16.72 6.97
C ALA A 61 1.06 -16.01 6.48
N LEU A 62 0.45 -15.17 7.30
CA LEU A 62 -0.72 -14.38 6.92
C LEU A 62 -0.38 -13.38 5.82
N ALA A 63 0.76 -12.69 5.93
CA ALA A 63 1.21 -11.74 4.92
C ALA A 63 1.44 -12.41 3.55
N VAL A 64 2.10 -13.57 3.51
CA VAL A 64 2.33 -14.32 2.27
C VAL A 64 1.02 -14.86 1.69
N ARG A 65 0.09 -15.34 2.51
CA ARG A 65 -1.24 -15.76 2.05
C ARG A 65 -2.06 -14.62 1.44
N SER A 66 -1.83 -13.37 1.84
CA SER A 66 -2.50 -12.24 1.21
C SER A 66 -2.19 -12.12 -0.29
N LEU A 67 -1.03 -12.63 -0.73
CA LEU A 67 -0.66 -12.67 -2.14
C LEU A 67 -1.54 -13.63 -2.95
N ASP A 68 -2.00 -14.72 -2.35
CA ASP A 68 -2.96 -15.64 -2.99
C ASP A 68 -4.27 -14.89 -3.29
N SER A 69 -4.75 -14.08 -2.35
CA SER A 69 -5.94 -13.25 -2.55
C SER A 69 -5.78 -12.23 -3.68
N VAL A 70 -4.59 -11.65 -3.85
CA VAL A 70 -4.29 -10.75 -4.97
C VAL A 70 -4.41 -11.47 -6.31
N ILE A 71 -3.85 -12.68 -6.40
CA ILE A 71 -3.89 -13.52 -7.61
C ILE A 71 -5.32 -13.99 -7.91
N GLU A 72 -6.04 -14.47 -6.90
CA GLU A 72 -7.42 -14.95 -7.04
C GLU A 72 -8.37 -13.85 -7.50
N GLN A 73 -8.12 -12.60 -7.12
CA GLN A 73 -8.86 -11.43 -7.58
C GLN A 73 -8.43 -10.94 -8.97
N GLY A 74 -7.47 -11.59 -9.62
CA GLY A 74 -6.95 -11.22 -10.92
C GLY A 74 -6.21 -9.87 -10.93
N ARG A 75 -5.65 -9.46 -9.80
CA ARG A 75 -4.95 -8.17 -9.67
C ARG A 75 -3.47 -8.29 -9.97
N ASP A 76 -2.88 -7.20 -10.46
CA ASP A 76 -1.46 -7.13 -10.77
C ASP A 76 -0.61 -7.09 -9.51
N MET A 77 0.35 -7.99 -9.42
CA MET A 77 1.26 -8.11 -8.28
C MET A 77 2.19 -6.91 -8.13
N GLY A 78 2.61 -6.31 -9.25
CA GLY A 78 3.45 -5.11 -9.25
C GLY A 78 2.71 -3.88 -8.73
N VAL A 79 1.44 -3.73 -9.11
CA VAL A 79 0.56 -2.67 -8.60
C VAL A 79 0.35 -2.84 -7.09
N PHE A 80 0.11 -4.06 -6.64
CA PHE A 80 -0.04 -4.35 -5.21
C PHE A 80 1.25 -4.06 -4.43
N ALA A 81 2.40 -4.45 -4.95
CA ALA A 81 3.69 -4.13 -4.34
C ALA A 81 3.93 -2.62 -4.22
N ALA A 82 3.60 -1.86 -5.26
CA ALA A 82 3.68 -0.40 -5.25
C ALA A 82 2.72 0.22 -4.23
N ASP A 83 1.50 -0.29 -4.11
CA ASP A 83 0.53 0.17 -3.12
C ASP A 83 1.00 -0.12 -1.69
N MET A 84 1.61 -1.29 -1.44
CA MET A 84 2.21 -1.61 -0.15
C MET A 84 3.39 -0.69 0.18
N ALA A 85 4.25 -0.38 -0.80
CA ALA A 85 5.34 0.58 -0.62
C ALA A 85 4.83 1.98 -0.25
N LYS A 86 3.79 2.45 -0.93
CA LYS A 86 3.12 3.72 -0.60
C LYS A 86 2.49 3.70 0.79
N HIS A 87 1.91 2.57 1.20
CA HIS A 87 1.32 2.40 2.52
C HIS A 87 2.38 2.50 3.62
N PHE A 88 3.48 1.76 3.51
CA PHE A 88 4.58 1.84 4.50
C PHE A 88 5.27 3.22 4.51
N ARG A 89 5.38 3.87 3.35
CA ARG A 89 5.80 5.28 3.29
C ARG A 89 4.86 6.18 4.08
N ALA A 90 3.55 5.98 3.96
CA ALA A 90 2.56 6.75 4.72
C ALA A 90 2.70 6.52 6.23
N LEU A 91 2.94 5.28 6.67
CA LEU A 91 3.22 4.98 8.07
C LEU A 91 4.49 5.69 8.56
N LEU A 92 5.55 5.69 7.77
CA LEU A 92 6.79 6.38 8.12
C LEU A 92 6.59 7.90 8.24
N ILE A 93 5.87 8.52 7.32
CA ILE A 93 5.54 9.96 7.38
C ILE A 93 4.68 10.24 8.61
N ALA A 94 3.66 9.43 8.88
CA ALA A 94 2.83 9.56 10.08
C ALA A 94 3.66 9.45 11.37
N LYS A 95 4.65 8.57 11.38
CA LYS A 95 5.58 8.38 12.52
C LYS A 95 6.46 9.60 12.77
N LEU A 96 7.00 10.18 11.70
CA LEU A 96 7.97 11.28 11.77
C LEU A 96 7.33 12.67 11.88
N CYS A 97 6.23 12.88 11.16
CA CYS A 97 5.61 14.20 10.99
C CYS A 97 4.29 14.34 11.75
N GLY A 98 3.74 13.24 12.29
CA GLY A 98 2.42 13.26 12.91
C GLY A 98 1.31 13.47 11.87
N ARG A 99 0.34 14.32 12.18
CA ARG A 99 -0.75 14.62 11.25
C ARG A 99 -0.23 15.36 10.01
N SER A 100 -0.44 14.76 8.85
CA SER A 100 0.16 15.18 7.58
C SER A 100 -0.79 14.87 6.41
N GLU A 101 -2.06 15.21 6.57
CA GLU A 101 -3.12 14.96 5.57
C GLU A 101 -2.81 15.62 4.23
N ASP A 102 -2.17 16.77 4.24
CA ASP A 102 -1.70 17.51 3.07
C ASP A 102 -0.59 16.76 2.31
N ILE A 103 0.39 16.22 3.04
CA ILE A 103 1.51 15.46 2.45
C ILE A 103 1.02 14.14 1.86
N LEU A 104 0.12 13.45 2.57
CA LEU A 104 -0.39 12.14 2.17
C LEU A 104 -1.63 12.21 1.28
N SER A 105 -2.21 13.40 1.10
CA SER A 105 -3.45 13.60 0.36
C SER A 105 -4.54 12.61 0.79
N CYS A 106 -4.76 12.50 2.09
CA CYS A 106 -5.71 11.56 2.68
C CYS A 106 -6.74 12.28 3.56
N THR A 107 -7.83 11.56 3.89
CA THR A 107 -8.84 12.06 4.82
C THR A 107 -8.32 12.04 6.26
N PRO A 108 -8.89 12.86 7.18
CA PRO A 108 -8.55 12.82 8.60
C PRO A 108 -8.71 11.43 9.23
N ASP A 109 -9.75 10.67 8.84
CA ASP A 109 -9.98 9.31 9.34
C ASP A 109 -8.88 8.34 8.88
N THR A 110 -8.47 8.43 7.61
CA THR A 110 -7.35 7.63 7.10
C THR A 110 -6.04 8.01 7.79
N MET A 111 -5.82 9.31 8.04
CA MET A 111 -4.64 9.77 8.78
C MET A 111 -4.59 9.20 10.20
N ALA A 112 -5.72 9.18 10.89
CA ALA A 112 -5.81 8.59 12.22
C ALA A 112 -5.44 7.09 12.22
N ARG A 113 -5.87 6.34 11.20
CA ARG A 113 -5.50 4.94 11.01
C ARG A 113 -4.01 4.75 10.75
N TYR A 114 -3.39 5.61 9.93
CA TYR A 114 -1.94 5.57 9.71
C TYR A 114 -1.16 5.85 11.00
N ILE A 115 -1.55 6.84 11.77
CA ILE A 115 -0.91 7.17 13.06
C ILE A 115 -1.02 6.00 14.03
N GLU A 116 -2.21 5.41 14.16
CA GLU A 116 -2.45 4.26 15.04
C GLU A 116 -1.58 3.06 14.61
N GLN A 117 -1.59 2.70 13.34
CA GLN A 117 -0.78 1.58 12.84
C GLN A 117 0.72 1.85 12.97
N ALA A 118 1.18 3.05 12.67
CA ALA A 118 2.58 3.46 12.79
C ALA A 118 3.07 3.44 14.25
N SER A 119 2.18 3.68 15.22
CA SER A 119 2.54 3.64 16.66
C SER A 119 3.05 2.28 17.12
N ARG A 120 2.62 1.20 16.44
CA ARG A 120 2.98 -0.19 16.76
C ARG A 120 4.31 -0.65 16.12
N CYS A 121 4.99 0.21 15.38
CA CYS A 121 6.22 -0.12 14.69
C CYS A 121 7.27 0.97 14.90
N GLY A 122 8.51 0.57 15.13
CA GLY A 122 9.64 1.51 15.26
C GLY A 122 10.02 2.16 13.93
N GLU A 123 10.61 3.34 13.99
CA GLU A 123 11.03 4.11 12.81
C GLU A 123 12.01 3.32 11.92
N THR A 124 13.05 2.75 12.51
CA THR A 124 14.05 1.95 11.78
C THR A 124 13.42 0.80 11.01
N ARG A 125 12.46 0.11 11.63
CA ARG A 125 11.74 -0.98 10.99
C ARG A 125 10.85 -0.50 9.84
N LEU A 126 10.19 0.64 10.00
CA LEU A 126 9.41 1.25 8.93
C LEU A 126 10.29 1.66 7.74
N ARG A 127 11.48 2.23 8.00
CA ARG A 127 12.46 2.56 6.94
C ARG A 127 12.90 1.31 6.19
N SER A 128 13.28 0.25 6.90
CA SER A 128 13.68 -1.02 6.30
C SER A 128 12.56 -1.66 5.47
N ALA A 129 11.30 -1.53 5.93
CA ALA A 129 10.15 -2.03 5.19
C ALA A 129 9.93 -1.27 3.87
N VAL A 130 10.06 0.05 3.90
CA VAL A 130 9.98 0.88 2.68
C VAL A 130 11.07 0.47 1.69
N ASP A 131 12.31 0.33 2.14
CA ASP A 131 13.44 -0.08 1.29
C ASP A 131 13.23 -1.47 0.69
N ALA A 132 12.79 -2.44 1.47
CA ALA A 132 12.50 -3.79 1.00
C ALA A 132 11.40 -3.82 -0.07
N LEU A 133 10.33 -3.04 0.11
CA LEU A 133 9.24 -2.96 -0.85
C LEU A 133 9.65 -2.20 -2.12
N MET A 134 10.43 -1.14 -1.99
CA MET A 134 10.97 -0.42 -3.15
C MET A 134 11.91 -1.29 -3.98
N ASP A 135 12.76 -2.08 -3.35
CA ASP A 135 13.62 -3.06 -4.03
C ASP A 135 12.79 -4.11 -4.77
N ALA A 136 11.72 -4.62 -4.13
CA ALA A 136 10.81 -5.57 -4.77
C ALA A 136 10.14 -4.96 -6.01
N VAL A 137 9.62 -3.75 -5.91
CA VAL A 137 8.98 -3.02 -7.03
C VAL A 137 9.96 -2.80 -8.17
N SER A 138 11.17 -2.33 -7.89
CA SER A 138 12.21 -2.10 -8.88
C SER A 138 12.60 -3.39 -9.59
N GLY A 139 12.74 -4.49 -8.86
CA GLY A 139 13.12 -5.78 -9.43
C GLY A 139 12.05 -6.44 -10.30
N MET A 140 10.78 -6.11 -10.10
CA MET A 140 9.68 -6.66 -10.90
C MET A 140 9.70 -6.19 -12.36
N ARG A 141 10.38 -5.08 -12.66
CA ARG A 141 10.49 -4.55 -14.03
C ARG A 141 11.39 -5.39 -14.93
N TYR A 142 12.35 -6.11 -14.35
CA TYR A 142 13.43 -6.76 -15.08
C TYR A 142 13.46 -8.28 -14.97
N LEU A 143 12.71 -8.86 -14.04
CA LEU A 143 12.74 -10.29 -13.75
C LEU A 143 11.32 -10.88 -13.66
N SER A 144 11.17 -12.11 -14.17
CA SER A 144 9.90 -12.80 -14.36
C SER A 144 9.33 -13.50 -13.11
N LEU A 145 9.69 -13.08 -11.90
CA LEU A 145 9.22 -13.70 -10.66
C LEU A 145 8.66 -12.68 -9.65
N PRO A 146 7.61 -11.93 -10.00
CA PRO A 146 7.09 -10.85 -9.14
C PRO A 146 6.60 -11.38 -7.78
N ARG A 147 5.95 -12.54 -7.75
CA ARG A 147 5.49 -13.16 -6.50
C ARG A 147 6.64 -13.47 -5.56
N VAL A 148 7.68 -14.14 -6.04
CA VAL A 148 8.84 -14.52 -5.21
C VAL A 148 9.54 -13.30 -4.63
N ARG A 149 9.64 -12.22 -5.40
CA ARG A 149 10.22 -10.96 -4.91
C ARG A 149 9.41 -10.35 -3.78
N LEU A 150 8.09 -10.33 -3.93
CA LEU A 150 7.22 -9.76 -2.90
C LEU A 150 7.14 -10.66 -1.67
N GLU A 151 7.11 -11.98 -1.84
CA GLU A 151 7.22 -12.93 -0.72
C GLU A 151 8.52 -12.72 0.07
N SER A 152 9.66 -12.58 -0.62
CA SER A 152 10.95 -12.30 0.00
C SER A 152 10.93 -10.99 0.80
N ALA A 153 10.37 -9.93 0.23
CA ALA A 153 10.21 -8.64 0.91
C ALA A 153 9.32 -8.77 2.16
N PHE A 154 8.19 -9.47 2.06
CA PHE A 154 7.27 -9.69 3.16
C PHE A 154 7.90 -10.48 4.31
N ILE A 155 8.63 -11.55 4.00
CA ILE A 155 9.36 -12.34 5.00
C ILE A 155 10.41 -11.47 5.70
N ARG A 156 11.14 -10.65 4.96
CA ARG A 156 12.14 -9.73 5.51
C ARG A 156 11.54 -8.67 6.44
N ILE A 157 10.36 -8.14 6.11
CA ILE A 157 9.64 -7.16 6.94
C ILE A 157 9.06 -7.81 8.20
N ALA A 158 8.45 -9.00 8.05
CA ALA A 158 7.83 -9.72 9.16
C ALA A 158 8.84 -10.30 10.14
N SER A 159 10.04 -10.63 9.68
CA SER A 159 11.13 -11.24 10.49
C SER A 159 12.41 -10.41 10.35
N PRO A 160 12.45 -9.20 10.92
CA PRO A 160 13.68 -8.40 10.89
C PRO A 160 14.80 -9.11 11.65
N ASP A 161 16.00 -9.04 11.11
CA ASP A 161 17.20 -9.61 11.75
C ASP A 161 17.38 -9.01 13.14
N LYS A 162 17.59 -9.87 14.15
CA LYS A 162 17.80 -9.45 15.54
C LYS A 162 18.97 -8.47 15.74
N ALA A 163 19.91 -8.45 14.80
CA ALA A 163 21.02 -7.51 14.81
C ALA A 163 20.57 -6.05 14.52
N ALA A 164 19.51 -5.84 13.75
CA ALA A 164 18.97 -4.51 13.48
C ALA A 164 18.13 -3.97 14.66
N GLU A 165 17.65 -4.84 15.54
CA GLU A 165 16.93 -4.44 16.77
C GLU A 165 17.88 -3.99 17.90
N ALA A 166 19.14 -4.42 17.87
CA ALA A 166 20.14 -4.09 18.91
C ALA A 166 20.70 -2.67 18.78
N ASP A 167 20.61 -2.04 17.59
CA ASP A 167 21.09 -0.67 17.31
C ASP A 167 19.97 0.39 17.34
N ALA A 168 18.77 0.02 17.75
CA ALA A 168 17.62 0.92 17.81
C ALA A 168 17.39 1.48 19.22
#